data_68107872aa2913fecda4792938c26af9
#
_entry.id   68107872aa2913fecda4792938c26af9
#
_cell.length_a   1.000
_cell.length_b   1.000
_cell.length_c   1.000
_cell.angle_alpha   90.00
_cell.angle_beta   90.00
_cell.angle_gamma   90.00
#
_symmetry.space_group_name_H-M   'P 1'
#
loop_
_entity.id
_entity.type
_entity.pdbx_description
1 polymer ?
#
loop_
_entity_poly.entity_id
_entity_poly.type
_entity_poly.pdbx_seq_one_letter_code
_entity_poly.pdbx_strand_id
1 'polypeptide(L)'
;MKHLLISSLVLTFTGIAVALAGHDTGELLPLDDEAIRYTKTPADDPVARLQKRLIAGSAKLVWEDQFGYLRSVLKELHVPVASQVLVFSKTSFQAARISPRRPRAIYFNDTVTVGYVRTGDLLEFAASDPRQGTIFYTLEQQQTARPRFYRRDVCIQCHHSPVTQAVPGFMVRSVTPDWNGFPSGSEAFITDHRSPLKERWGGWYVTGTSGDQEHMGNAVLQRPGETRLAISGESRNISSLGAFIEPEAYLAPHSDIVALMTLEHQSQMLNRITRLGWESRLGRPIDTLVDDLVEYALFSGEAALTAPVKGTSGFTEEFPRHAPRDPKGRSLYALDLTTRIFRYPCSFLIYSEPWDGMPAPVKERVYARLGAVLSGADETAKFRHLTPADRKAILEILLATKKGLPATFARTD
;
A
#
# COMPACT_ATOMS: atom_id res chain seq x y z
N MET A 1 45.40 14.92 59.81
CA MET A 1 44.41 15.74 59.08
C MET A 1 44.91 15.87 57.64
N LYS A 2 44.41 15.08 56.74
CA LYS A 2 44.70 15.13 55.29
C LYS A 2 43.40 15.46 54.56
N HIS A 3 43.35 16.63 53.95
CA HIS A 3 42.25 17.07 53.12
C HIS A 3 42.39 16.43 51.71
N LEU A 4 41.39 15.66 51.32
CA LEU A 4 41.27 15.14 49.97
C LEU A 4 40.47 16.17 49.16
N LEU A 5 41.08 16.74 48.14
CA LEU A 5 40.44 17.57 47.11
C LEU A 5 39.87 16.64 46.06
N ILE A 6 38.55 16.64 45.90
CA ILE A 6 37.85 15.96 44.81
C ILE A 6 37.68 16.98 43.68
N SER A 7 38.43 16.80 42.61
CA SER A 7 38.26 17.55 41.36
C SER A 7 37.10 16.95 40.55
N SER A 8 36.01 17.69 40.45
CA SER A 8 34.88 17.34 39.55
C SER A 8 35.23 17.72 38.11
N LEU A 9 35.39 16.71 37.29
CA LEU A 9 35.55 16.85 35.83
C LEU A 9 34.17 17.03 35.22
N VAL A 10 33.84 18.23 34.77
CA VAL A 10 32.62 18.52 33.99
C VAL A 10 32.90 18.19 32.53
N LEU A 11 32.35 17.07 32.04
CA LEU A 11 32.34 16.75 30.62
C LEU A 11 31.19 17.55 29.95
N THR A 12 31.55 18.57 29.22
CA THR A 12 30.63 19.26 28.31
C THR A 12 30.43 18.41 27.05
N PHE A 13 29.28 17.73 26.95
CA PHE A 13 28.82 17.13 25.70
C PHE A 13 28.34 18.24 24.78
N THR A 14 29.13 18.62 23.80
CA THR A 14 28.66 19.39 22.64
C THR A 14 27.86 18.47 21.72
N GLY A 15 26.54 18.42 21.89
CA GLY A 15 25.64 17.74 21.00
C GLY A 15 25.61 18.46 19.65
N ILE A 16 26.11 17.80 18.61
CA ILE A 16 25.86 18.21 17.22
C ILE A 16 24.40 17.90 16.94
N ALA A 17 23.55 18.91 17.01
CA ALA A 17 22.19 18.83 16.53
C ALA A 17 22.23 18.75 15.00
N VAL A 18 22.11 17.55 14.44
CA VAL A 18 21.75 17.37 13.04
C VAL A 18 20.30 17.80 12.91
N ALA A 19 20.10 18.99 12.35
CA ALA A 19 18.77 19.46 11.99
C ALA A 19 18.23 18.56 10.88
N LEU A 20 17.44 17.56 11.24
CA LEU A 20 16.51 16.89 10.33
C LEU A 20 15.41 17.90 10.02
N ALA A 21 15.55 18.61 8.90
CA ALA A 21 14.50 19.43 8.32
C ALA A 21 13.43 18.51 7.73
N GLY A 22 12.44 18.18 8.54
CA GLY A 22 11.22 17.50 8.14
C GLY A 22 10.25 17.65 9.30
N HIS A 23 9.20 18.45 9.10
CA HIS A 23 8.12 18.62 10.07
C HIS A 23 7.27 17.36 10.12
N ASP A 24 7.81 16.26 10.63
CA ASP A 24 7.00 15.13 11.06
C ASP A 24 6.88 15.19 12.59
N THR A 25 5.86 15.86 13.06
CA THR A 25 5.60 16.03 14.51
C THR A 25 5.16 14.73 15.16
N GLY A 26 5.00 13.64 14.40
CA GLY A 26 4.42 12.38 14.90
C GLY A 26 2.96 12.52 15.38
N GLU A 27 2.39 13.70 15.25
CA GLU A 27 1.01 13.99 15.68
C GLU A 27 0.01 13.40 14.68
N LEU A 28 -0.94 12.62 15.20
CA LEU A 28 -2.05 12.08 14.41
C LEU A 28 -3.00 13.21 14.02
N LEU A 29 -3.48 13.18 12.77
CA LEU A 29 -4.48 14.15 12.33
C LEU A 29 -5.83 13.87 13.01
N PRO A 30 -6.56 14.92 13.41
CA PRO A 30 -7.81 14.76 14.16
C PRO A 30 -8.91 14.14 13.28
N LEU A 31 -9.47 13.01 13.74
CA LEU A 31 -10.51 12.28 13.02
C LEU A 31 -11.83 13.05 12.92
N ASP A 32 -12.22 13.72 14.01
CA ASP A 32 -13.52 14.35 14.16
C ASP A 32 -13.49 15.88 14.20
N ASP A 33 -12.39 16.51 13.75
CA ASP A 33 -12.39 17.91 13.43
C ASP A 33 -13.54 18.25 12.47
N GLU A 34 -14.13 19.44 12.56
CA GLU A 34 -15.27 19.83 11.72
C GLU A 34 -14.95 19.82 10.22
N ALA A 35 -13.69 20.05 9.85
CA ALA A 35 -13.24 19.98 8.47
C ALA A 35 -13.09 18.54 7.94
N ILE A 36 -12.92 17.55 8.83
CA ILE A 36 -12.69 16.14 8.49
C ILE A 36 -13.94 15.29 8.72
N ARG A 37 -14.46 15.23 9.97
CA ARG A 37 -15.66 14.52 10.37
C ARG A 37 -15.66 13.04 9.96
N TYR A 38 -14.52 12.35 10.14
CA TYR A 38 -14.31 10.99 9.68
C TYR A 38 -15.38 10.01 10.17
N THR A 39 -15.72 10.02 11.46
CA THR A 39 -16.70 9.09 12.03
C THR A 39 -18.15 9.48 11.70
N LYS A 40 -18.41 10.74 11.34
CA LYS A 40 -19.76 11.32 11.17
C LYS A 40 -20.21 11.42 9.71
N THR A 41 -19.28 11.55 8.77
CA THR A 41 -19.60 11.70 7.35
C THR A 41 -19.98 10.34 6.75
N PRO A 42 -21.10 10.24 6.04
CA PRO A 42 -21.43 9.03 5.28
C PRO A 42 -20.32 8.70 4.30
N ALA A 43 -19.91 7.44 4.27
CA ALA A 43 -18.87 6.97 3.36
C ALA A 43 -19.40 6.86 1.91
N ASP A 44 -18.54 7.14 0.94
CA ASP A 44 -18.79 6.99 -0.49
C ASP A 44 -17.67 6.21 -1.18
N ASP A 45 -17.16 5.19 -0.52
CA ASP A 45 -16.22 4.22 -1.05
C ASP A 45 -16.92 3.07 -1.77
N PRO A 46 -16.19 2.19 -2.49
CA PRO A 46 -16.79 1.07 -3.23
C PRO A 46 -17.60 0.11 -2.35
N VAL A 47 -17.20 -0.13 -1.09
CA VAL A 47 -17.94 -1.03 -0.16
C VAL A 47 -19.24 -0.38 0.28
N ALA A 48 -19.23 0.90 0.60
CA ALA A 48 -20.43 1.65 0.93
C ALA A 48 -21.43 1.68 -0.25
N ARG A 49 -20.93 1.87 -1.47
CA ARG A 49 -21.75 1.82 -2.69
C ARG A 49 -22.31 0.42 -2.94
N LEU A 50 -21.54 -0.64 -2.71
CA LEU A 50 -22.04 -2.02 -2.79
C LEU A 50 -23.14 -2.26 -1.74
N GLN A 51 -22.95 -1.80 -0.51
CA GLN A 51 -23.99 -1.90 0.53
C GLN A 51 -25.30 -1.22 0.13
N LYS A 52 -25.24 -0.05 -0.49
CA LYS A 52 -26.43 0.65 -1.03
C LYS A 52 -27.13 -0.20 -2.11
N ARG A 53 -26.37 -0.82 -3.04
CA ARG A 53 -26.91 -1.71 -4.08
C ARG A 53 -27.54 -2.97 -3.50
N LEU A 54 -26.98 -3.56 -2.45
CA LEU A 54 -27.54 -4.72 -1.74
C LEU A 54 -28.88 -4.36 -1.07
N ILE A 55 -28.96 -3.20 -0.43
CA ILE A 55 -30.20 -2.71 0.21
C ILE A 55 -31.27 -2.45 -0.85
N ALA A 56 -30.91 -1.87 -1.97
CA ALA A 56 -31.84 -1.58 -3.09
C ALA A 56 -32.23 -2.84 -3.90
N GLY A 57 -31.61 -4.01 -3.63
CA GLY A 57 -31.86 -5.24 -4.37
C GLY A 57 -31.25 -5.27 -5.78
N SER A 58 -30.41 -4.29 -6.15
CA SER A 58 -29.71 -4.22 -7.45
C SER A 58 -28.38 -4.96 -7.47
N ALA A 59 -27.95 -5.50 -6.35
CA ALA A 59 -26.86 -6.45 -6.22
C ALA A 59 -27.25 -7.57 -5.24
N LYS A 60 -26.57 -8.71 -5.36
CA LYS A 60 -26.80 -9.87 -4.47
C LYS A 60 -25.48 -10.56 -4.22
N LEU A 61 -25.19 -10.87 -2.95
CA LEU A 61 -24.08 -11.75 -2.60
C LEU A 61 -24.53 -13.22 -2.58
N VAL A 62 -23.76 -14.07 -3.22
CA VAL A 62 -23.99 -15.51 -3.30
C VAL A 62 -23.07 -16.20 -2.30
N TRP A 63 -23.64 -17.09 -1.51
CA TRP A 63 -22.92 -17.92 -0.54
C TRP A 63 -22.37 -19.17 -1.22
N GLU A 64 -21.15 -19.56 -0.85
CA GLU A 64 -20.50 -20.82 -1.20
C GLU A 64 -20.02 -21.50 0.08
N ASP A 65 -20.20 -22.82 0.21
CA ASP A 65 -19.86 -23.53 1.45
C ASP A 65 -18.38 -23.44 1.84
N GLN A 66 -17.49 -23.42 0.85
CA GLN A 66 -16.04 -23.36 1.09
C GLN A 66 -15.53 -21.95 1.36
N PHE A 67 -16.02 -20.93 0.65
CA PHE A 67 -15.46 -19.59 0.66
C PHE A 67 -16.44 -18.52 1.18
N GLY A 68 -17.63 -18.92 1.60
CA GLY A 68 -18.65 -17.99 2.06
C GLY A 68 -19.03 -16.98 0.98
N TYR A 69 -18.99 -15.72 1.30
CA TYR A 69 -19.29 -14.64 0.36
C TYR A 69 -18.07 -14.18 -0.47
N LEU A 70 -16.88 -14.74 -0.27
CA LEU A 70 -15.64 -14.19 -0.84
C LEU A 70 -15.71 -13.98 -2.35
N ARG A 71 -16.01 -15.03 -3.14
CA ARG A 71 -16.04 -14.92 -4.62
C ARG A 71 -17.05 -13.89 -5.10
N SER A 72 -18.22 -13.88 -4.47
CA SER A 72 -19.29 -12.94 -4.83
C SER A 72 -18.88 -11.48 -4.52
N VAL A 73 -18.25 -11.25 -3.39
CA VAL A 73 -17.75 -9.92 -3.01
C VAL A 73 -16.66 -9.44 -3.97
N LEU A 74 -15.66 -10.30 -4.28
CA LEU A 74 -14.60 -9.95 -5.22
C LEU A 74 -15.17 -9.56 -6.59
N LYS A 75 -16.17 -10.31 -7.07
CA LYS A 75 -16.88 -10.01 -8.32
C LYS A 75 -17.58 -8.64 -8.27
N GLU A 76 -18.37 -8.38 -7.21
CA GLU A 76 -19.14 -7.14 -7.07
C GLU A 76 -18.28 -5.89 -6.86
N LEU A 77 -17.09 -6.06 -6.29
CA LEU A 77 -16.10 -4.99 -6.08
C LEU A 77 -15.07 -4.92 -7.21
N HIS A 78 -15.16 -5.78 -8.24
CA HIS A 78 -14.18 -5.86 -9.34
C HIS A 78 -12.74 -6.08 -8.86
N VAL A 79 -12.58 -6.91 -7.83
CA VAL A 79 -11.25 -7.27 -7.29
C VAL A 79 -10.79 -8.56 -7.95
N PRO A 80 -9.65 -8.55 -8.68
CA PRO A 80 -9.17 -9.73 -9.39
C PRO A 80 -8.60 -10.77 -8.43
N VAL A 81 -8.89 -12.06 -8.69
CA VAL A 81 -8.30 -13.17 -7.93
C VAL A 81 -6.78 -13.23 -8.12
N ALA A 82 -6.27 -12.80 -9.28
CA ALA A 82 -4.85 -12.74 -9.57
C ALA A 82 -4.06 -11.81 -8.62
N SER A 83 -4.75 -10.87 -7.95
CA SER A 83 -4.13 -10.00 -6.93
C SER A 83 -3.87 -10.69 -5.60
N GLN A 84 -4.20 -12.00 -5.46
CA GLN A 84 -4.03 -12.70 -4.20
C GLN A 84 -2.59 -12.65 -3.70
N VAL A 85 -2.44 -12.19 -2.45
CA VAL A 85 -1.22 -12.26 -1.65
C VAL A 85 -1.52 -12.84 -0.28
N LEU A 86 -0.58 -13.56 0.31
CA LEU A 86 -0.80 -14.31 1.55
C LEU A 86 0.11 -13.81 2.66
N VAL A 87 -0.47 -13.35 3.77
CA VAL A 87 0.23 -12.93 4.98
C VAL A 87 -0.02 -13.91 6.11
N PHE A 88 1.05 -14.46 6.68
CA PHE A 88 0.97 -15.40 7.78
C PHE A 88 1.37 -14.82 9.14
N SER A 89 1.91 -13.60 9.16
CA SER A 89 2.18 -12.91 10.42
C SER A 89 0.88 -12.53 11.12
N LYS A 90 0.86 -12.70 12.46
CA LYS A 90 -0.31 -12.46 13.32
C LYS A 90 -0.50 -10.97 13.62
N THR A 91 -0.77 -10.18 12.57
CA THR A 91 -0.90 -8.73 12.64
C THR A 91 -2.31 -8.23 12.27
N SER A 92 -3.32 -9.10 12.27
CA SER A 92 -4.70 -8.82 11.87
C SER A 92 -5.66 -8.94 13.05
N PHE A 93 -6.87 -8.42 12.91
CA PHE A 93 -7.97 -8.56 13.86
C PHE A 93 -8.30 -10.04 14.17
N GLN A 94 -8.15 -10.93 13.18
CA GLN A 94 -8.36 -12.37 13.32
C GLN A 94 -7.05 -13.15 13.59
N ALA A 95 -6.03 -12.54 14.22
CA ALA A 95 -4.70 -13.11 14.45
C ALA A 95 -4.71 -14.51 15.07
N ALA A 96 -5.68 -14.83 15.92
CA ALA A 96 -5.80 -16.16 16.55
C ALA A 96 -5.99 -17.29 15.52
N ARG A 97 -6.55 -17.00 14.34
CA ARG A 97 -6.82 -17.98 13.27
C ARG A 97 -5.73 -18.01 12.20
N ILE A 98 -4.75 -17.09 12.27
CA ILE A 98 -3.65 -16.96 11.31
C ILE A 98 -2.41 -17.68 11.82
N SER A 99 -1.72 -18.36 10.92
CA SER A 99 -0.43 -19.01 11.19
C SER A 99 0.28 -19.27 9.84
N PRO A 100 1.57 -19.69 9.84
CA PRO A 100 2.22 -20.11 8.60
C PRO A 100 1.47 -21.19 7.82
N ARG A 101 0.76 -22.12 8.49
CA ARG A 101 -0.08 -23.10 7.80
C ARG A 101 -1.45 -22.58 7.37
N ARG A 102 -1.87 -21.44 7.90
CA ARG A 102 -3.18 -20.82 7.64
C ARG A 102 -3.01 -19.31 7.47
N PRO A 103 -2.35 -18.83 6.40
CA PRO A 103 -2.19 -17.40 6.15
C PRO A 103 -3.53 -16.73 5.87
N ARG A 104 -3.60 -15.42 6.09
CA ARG A 104 -4.67 -14.57 5.59
C ARG A 104 -4.41 -14.26 4.13
N ALA A 105 -5.39 -14.49 3.26
CA ALA A 105 -5.37 -13.99 1.90
C ALA A 105 -5.84 -12.54 1.84
N ILE A 106 -5.16 -11.74 1.04
CA ILE A 106 -5.54 -10.37 0.70
C ILE A 106 -5.69 -10.30 -0.80
N TYR A 107 -6.83 -9.77 -1.26
CA TYR A 107 -7.14 -9.45 -2.65
C TYR A 107 -7.31 -7.95 -2.76
N PHE A 108 -6.93 -7.35 -3.87
CA PHE A 108 -7.02 -5.90 -3.99
C PHE A 108 -7.20 -5.44 -5.44
N ASN A 109 -7.73 -4.23 -5.56
CA ASN A 109 -7.66 -3.38 -6.74
C ASN A 109 -7.17 -1.99 -6.32
N ASP A 110 -7.28 -0.99 -7.17
CA ASP A 110 -6.72 0.36 -6.94
C ASP A 110 -7.25 1.05 -5.66
N THR A 111 -8.41 0.65 -5.14
CA THR A 111 -9.08 1.37 -4.04
C THR A 111 -9.62 0.49 -2.93
N VAL A 112 -9.66 -0.84 -3.11
CA VAL A 112 -10.21 -1.78 -2.12
C VAL A 112 -9.26 -2.92 -1.87
N THR A 113 -9.10 -3.30 -0.61
CA THR A 113 -8.51 -4.57 -0.20
C THR A 113 -9.54 -5.42 0.53
N VAL A 114 -9.52 -6.73 0.27
CA VAL A 114 -10.40 -7.74 0.87
C VAL A 114 -9.54 -8.79 1.55
N GLY A 115 -9.68 -8.93 2.87
CA GLY A 115 -8.99 -9.93 3.68
C GLY A 115 -9.88 -11.14 3.94
N TYR A 116 -9.35 -12.33 3.65
CA TYR A 116 -9.98 -13.62 3.93
C TYR A 116 -9.09 -14.47 4.83
N VAL A 117 -9.65 -14.97 5.91
CA VAL A 117 -9.00 -15.93 6.81
C VAL A 117 -9.75 -17.25 6.70
N ARG A 118 -9.04 -18.34 6.39
CA ARG A 118 -9.63 -19.68 6.36
C ARG A 118 -10.30 -20.01 7.70
N THR A 119 -11.56 -20.42 7.68
CA THR A 119 -12.40 -20.63 8.86
C THR A 119 -12.59 -19.38 9.74
N GLY A 120 -12.33 -18.20 9.18
CA GLY A 120 -12.60 -16.93 9.84
C GLY A 120 -14.09 -16.62 9.87
N ASP A 121 -14.52 -15.91 10.90
CA ASP A 121 -15.91 -15.52 11.07
C ASP A 121 -16.28 -14.29 10.20
N LEU A 122 -15.28 -13.61 9.64
CA LEU A 122 -15.44 -12.34 8.95
C LEU A 122 -14.59 -12.26 7.68
N LEU A 123 -15.11 -11.60 6.64
CA LEU A 123 -14.27 -10.91 5.66
C LEU A 123 -13.95 -9.52 6.19
N GLU A 124 -12.72 -9.08 5.98
CA GLU A 124 -12.20 -7.76 6.37
C GLU A 124 -12.01 -6.89 5.12
N PHE A 125 -12.38 -5.62 5.20
CA PHE A 125 -12.24 -4.69 4.08
C PHE A 125 -11.56 -3.42 4.53
N ALA A 126 -10.71 -2.90 3.65
CA ALA A 126 -10.24 -1.53 3.70
C ALA A 126 -10.50 -0.91 2.33
N ALA A 127 -11.28 0.17 2.30
CA ALA A 127 -11.71 0.82 1.07
C ALA A 127 -11.40 2.32 1.12
N SER A 128 -10.86 2.86 0.03
CA SER A 128 -10.53 4.29 -0.06
C SER A 128 -11.77 5.11 -0.37
N ASP A 129 -12.15 5.96 0.55
CA ASP A 129 -13.12 7.02 0.34
C ASP A 129 -12.41 8.25 -0.26
N PRO A 130 -12.98 8.91 -1.28
CA PRO A 130 -12.35 10.05 -1.95
C PRO A 130 -12.01 11.24 -1.05
N ARG A 131 -12.67 11.36 0.10
CA ARG A 131 -12.51 12.50 1.02
C ARG A 131 -12.05 12.11 2.41
N GLN A 132 -12.46 10.91 2.88
CA GLN A 132 -12.23 10.50 4.26
C GLN A 132 -10.96 9.65 4.42
N GLY A 133 -10.36 9.17 3.31
CA GLY A 133 -9.29 8.20 3.36
C GLY A 133 -9.82 6.78 3.52
N THR A 134 -9.10 5.91 4.20
CA THR A 134 -9.47 4.49 4.27
C THR A 134 -10.57 4.24 5.30
N ILE A 135 -11.67 3.64 4.85
CA ILE A 135 -12.77 3.15 5.70
C ILE A 135 -12.66 1.63 5.83
N PHE A 136 -12.87 1.14 7.04
CA PHE A 136 -12.75 -0.29 7.36
C PHE A 136 -14.12 -0.91 7.58
N TYR A 137 -14.31 -2.13 7.04
CA TYR A 137 -15.55 -2.88 7.18
C TYR A 137 -15.29 -4.34 7.49
N THR A 138 -16.34 -5.00 8.01
CA THR A 138 -16.41 -6.46 8.10
C THR A 138 -17.72 -6.94 7.48
N LEU A 139 -17.69 -8.15 6.92
CA LEU A 139 -18.86 -8.90 6.50
C LEU A 139 -18.82 -10.28 7.17
N GLU A 140 -19.87 -10.62 7.90
CA GLU A 140 -19.97 -11.92 8.58
C GLU A 140 -19.97 -13.06 7.58
N GLN A 141 -19.17 -14.09 7.85
CA GLN A 141 -19.08 -15.33 7.08
C GLN A 141 -20.10 -16.35 7.59
N GLN A 142 -21.36 -15.93 7.62
CA GLN A 142 -22.51 -16.73 7.93
C GLN A 142 -23.60 -16.51 6.88
N GLN A 143 -24.13 -17.60 6.34
CA GLN A 143 -25.18 -17.51 5.33
C GLN A 143 -26.43 -16.82 5.89
N THR A 144 -26.85 -15.76 5.25
CA THR A 144 -28.04 -14.98 5.62
C THR A 144 -28.76 -14.45 4.38
N ALA A 145 -30.05 -14.20 4.51
CA ALA A 145 -30.86 -13.60 3.44
C ALA A 145 -30.48 -12.14 3.15
N ARG A 146 -29.86 -11.45 4.09
CA ARG A 146 -29.51 -10.03 3.97
C ARG A 146 -28.10 -9.77 4.53
N PRO A 147 -27.05 -10.18 3.81
CA PRO A 147 -25.68 -9.91 4.23
C PRO A 147 -25.42 -8.39 4.28
N ARG A 148 -24.69 -7.92 5.29
CA ARG A 148 -24.42 -6.52 5.52
C ARG A 148 -22.96 -6.26 5.84
N PHE A 149 -22.42 -5.18 5.29
CA PHE A 149 -21.12 -4.64 5.68
C PHE A 149 -21.29 -3.75 6.91
N TYR A 150 -20.42 -3.97 7.91
CA TYR A 150 -20.39 -3.17 9.13
C TYR A 150 -19.09 -2.39 9.17
N ARG A 151 -19.19 -1.05 9.24
CA ARG A 151 -18.03 -0.19 9.46
C ARG A 151 -17.41 -0.51 10.83
N ARG A 152 -16.07 -0.55 10.89
CA ARG A 152 -15.31 -0.96 12.08
C ARG A 152 -14.27 0.08 12.48
N ASP A 153 -14.66 1.00 13.34
CA ASP A 153 -13.75 2.04 13.81
C ASP A 153 -12.64 1.50 14.74
N VAL A 154 -12.79 0.29 15.30
CA VAL A 154 -11.71 -0.37 16.05
C VAL A 154 -10.44 -0.59 15.21
N CYS A 155 -10.55 -0.71 13.90
CA CYS A 155 -9.40 -0.86 13.00
C CYS A 155 -8.47 0.36 13.02
N ILE A 156 -9.01 1.54 13.34
CA ILE A 156 -8.26 2.79 13.41
C ILE A 156 -7.17 2.72 14.49
N GLN A 157 -7.35 1.93 15.55
CA GLN A 157 -6.34 1.77 16.61
C GLN A 157 -4.95 1.38 16.06
N CYS A 158 -4.91 0.64 14.95
CA CYS A 158 -3.66 0.28 14.28
C CYS A 158 -3.46 1.04 12.96
N HIS A 159 -4.55 1.38 12.27
CA HIS A 159 -4.55 1.96 10.93
C HIS A 159 -4.67 3.50 10.89
N HIS A 160 -4.58 4.16 12.04
CA HIS A 160 -4.41 5.61 12.16
C HIS A 160 -3.18 5.85 13.04
N SER A 161 -2.04 5.97 12.42
CA SER A 161 -0.74 6.01 13.09
C SER A 161 0.28 6.77 12.23
N PRO A 162 1.45 7.14 12.75
CA PRO A 162 2.48 7.79 11.95
C PRO A 162 2.88 6.98 10.70
N VAL A 163 2.87 5.65 10.77
CA VAL A 163 3.24 4.78 9.63
C VAL A 163 2.17 4.75 8.52
N THR A 164 0.94 5.20 8.79
CA THR A 164 -0.11 5.43 7.79
C THR A 164 -0.22 6.91 7.40
N GLN A 165 0.87 7.68 7.56
CA GLN A 165 0.90 9.13 7.29
C GLN A 165 -0.04 9.93 8.20
N ALA A 166 -0.25 9.47 9.45
CA ALA A 166 -1.13 10.10 10.44
C ALA A 166 -2.60 10.23 10.02
N VAL A 167 -3.07 9.43 9.05
CA VAL A 167 -4.47 9.35 8.59
C VAL A 167 -4.94 7.89 8.65
N PRO A 168 -6.25 7.62 8.64
CA PRO A 168 -6.77 6.27 8.42
C PRO A 168 -6.29 5.74 7.08
N GLY A 169 -5.45 4.68 7.10
CA GLY A 169 -4.70 4.30 5.92
C GLY A 169 -4.36 2.81 5.83
N PHE A 170 -3.79 2.45 4.71
CA PHE A 170 -3.27 1.12 4.42
C PHE A 170 -1.84 0.97 4.94
N MET A 171 -1.42 -0.27 5.19
CA MET A 171 -0.02 -0.58 5.45
C MET A 171 0.33 -1.98 4.98
N VAL A 172 1.50 -2.13 4.39
CA VAL A 172 2.18 -3.41 4.19
C VAL A 172 3.35 -3.46 5.16
N ARG A 173 3.31 -4.41 6.06
CA ARG A 173 4.28 -4.55 7.15
C ARG A 173 5.19 -5.74 6.89
N SER A 174 6.50 -5.53 7.00
CA SER A 174 7.51 -6.57 7.06
C SER A 174 7.94 -6.77 8.52
N VAL A 175 7.94 -8.02 8.98
CA VAL A 175 8.27 -8.40 10.36
C VAL A 175 9.22 -9.60 10.35
N THR A 176 9.90 -9.87 11.45
CA THR A 176 10.58 -11.14 11.67
C THR A 176 9.62 -12.10 12.38
N PRO A 177 8.95 -13.04 11.65
CA PRO A 177 7.97 -13.92 12.26
C PRO A 177 8.62 -15.13 12.94
N ASP A 178 8.11 -15.50 14.10
CA ASP A 178 8.44 -16.80 14.70
C ASP A 178 7.75 -17.95 13.93
N TRP A 179 8.01 -19.18 14.36
CA TRP A 179 7.45 -20.40 13.78
C TRP A 179 5.90 -20.50 13.85
N ASN A 180 5.26 -19.68 14.72
CA ASN A 180 3.81 -19.55 14.82
C ASN A 180 3.25 -18.33 14.06
N GLY A 181 4.11 -17.48 13.50
CA GLY A 181 3.76 -16.26 12.82
C GLY A 181 3.63 -15.02 13.72
N PHE A 182 4.02 -15.10 15.01
CA PHE A 182 4.09 -13.90 15.83
C PHE A 182 5.32 -13.08 15.44
N PRO A 183 5.16 -11.74 15.32
CA PRO A 183 6.30 -10.85 15.18
C PRO A 183 7.26 -11.03 16.36
N SER A 184 8.53 -11.33 16.08
CA SER A 184 9.59 -11.47 17.07
C SER A 184 10.44 -10.19 17.09
N GLY A 185 10.72 -9.66 18.26
CA GLY A 185 11.46 -8.40 18.43
C GLY A 185 10.59 -7.16 18.19
N SER A 186 11.25 -6.00 18.28
CA SER A 186 10.62 -4.68 18.10
C SER A 186 10.66 -4.19 16.64
N GLU A 187 11.34 -4.89 15.76
CA GLU A 187 11.56 -4.46 14.38
C GLU A 187 10.39 -4.88 13.49
N ALA A 188 9.54 -3.92 13.21
CA ALA A 188 8.53 -4.04 12.16
C ALA A 188 8.58 -2.75 11.35
N PHE A 189 8.80 -2.87 10.04
CA PHE A 189 8.78 -1.69 9.19
C PHE A 189 7.67 -1.76 8.16
N ILE A 190 7.24 -0.58 7.77
CA ILE A 190 6.32 -0.42 6.67
C ILE A 190 7.15 -0.38 5.39
N THR A 191 6.85 -1.30 4.49
CA THR A 191 7.53 -1.39 3.20
C THR A 191 6.78 -0.65 2.12
N ASP A 192 7.52 -0.03 1.22
CA ASP A 192 7.03 0.58 -0.01
C ASP A 192 8.05 0.37 -1.16
N HIS A 193 7.80 0.98 -2.32
CA HIS A 193 8.67 0.81 -3.48
C HIS A 193 10.12 1.32 -3.26
N ARG A 194 10.38 2.11 -2.21
CA ARG A 194 11.72 2.62 -1.85
C ARG A 194 12.49 1.67 -0.94
N SER A 195 11.80 0.73 -0.30
CA SER A 195 12.42 -0.24 0.59
C SER A 195 13.31 -1.20 -0.21
N PRO A 196 14.54 -1.50 0.23
CA PRO A 196 15.36 -2.55 -0.39
C PRO A 196 14.62 -3.89 -0.38
N LEU A 197 14.71 -4.67 -1.46
CA LEU A 197 13.97 -5.94 -1.59
C LEU A 197 14.27 -6.90 -0.43
N LYS A 198 15.54 -6.93 0.03
CA LYS A 198 16.00 -7.76 1.16
C LYS A 198 15.32 -7.48 2.51
N GLU A 199 14.61 -6.37 2.63
CA GLU A 199 13.89 -5.97 3.85
C GLU A 199 12.38 -6.20 3.73
N ARG A 200 11.89 -6.59 2.53
CA ARG A 200 10.46 -6.73 2.28
C ARG A 200 9.94 -8.12 2.63
N TRP A 201 8.66 -8.16 2.94
CA TRP A 201 7.78 -9.33 3.00
C TRP A 201 8.07 -10.34 4.12
N GLY A 202 8.79 -9.95 5.17
CA GLY A 202 8.84 -10.76 6.38
C GLY A 202 7.43 -10.98 6.95
N GLY A 203 7.06 -12.25 7.14
CA GLY A 203 5.71 -12.64 7.54
C GLY A 203 4.71 -12.84 6.39
N TRP A 204 5.17 -12.80 5.13
CA TRP A 204 4.39 -13.05 3.93
C TRP A 204 4.91 -14.26 3.16
N TYR A 205 4.03 -14.94 2.45
CA TYR A 205 4.42 -15.83 1.36
C TYR A 205 4.64 -15.03 0.08
N VAL A 206 5.57 -15.49 -0.74
CA VAL A 206 5.97 -14.87 -1.99
C VAL A 206 6.18 -15.94 -3.04
N THR A 207 5.39 -15.91 -4.10
CA THR A 207 5.58 -16.77 -5.27
C THR A 207 5.97 -15.93 -6.47
N GLY A 208 6.94 -16.42 -7.22
CA GLY A 208 7.52 -15.72 -8.36
C GLY A 208 9.03 -15.92 -8.41
N THR A 209 9.67 -15.27 -9.36
CA THR A 209 11.13 -15.26 -9.49
C THR A 209 11.67 -13.86 -9.32
N SER A 210 12.80 -13.74 -8.65
CA SER A 210 13.55 -12.48 -8.43
C SER A 210 15.05 -12.65 -8.71
N GLY A 211 15.45 -13.74 -9.38
CA GLY A 211 16.85 -14.09 -9.55
C GLY A 211 17.57 -14.30 -8.23
N ASP A 212 18.72 -13.68 -8.07
CA ASP A 212 19.50 -13.73 -6.83
C ASP A 212 19.14 -12.65 -5.80
N GLN A 213 18.15 -11.83 -6.07
CA GLN A 213 17.69 -10.81 -5.13
C GLN A 213 17.04 -11.46 -3.92
N GLU A 214 17.53 -11.10 -2.73
CA GLU A 214 17.00 -11.59 -1.46
C GLU A 214 15.76 -10.82 -1.02
N HIS A 215 14.86 -11.52 -0.32
CA HIS A 215 13.72 -10.96 0.38
C HIS A 215 13.40 -11.79 1.64
N MET A 216 12.70 -11.22 2.62
CA MET A 216 12.35 -11.88 3.88
C MET A 216 11.13 -12.82 3.76
N GLY A 217 10.47 -12.85 2.63
CA GLY A 217 9.29 -13.69 2.39
C GLY A 217 9.61 -15.18 2.48
N ASN A 218 8.60 -15.98 2.79
CA ASN A 218 8.67 -17.45 2.90
C ASN A 218 9.54 -17.97 4.06
N ALA A 219 10.06 -17.10 4.93
CA ALA A 219 10.94 -17.47 6.02
C ALA A 219 10.29 -17.25 7.39
N VAL A 220 10.60 -18.13 8.33
CA VAL A 220 10.22 -18.01 9.75
C VAL A 220 11.43 -18.37 10.61
N LEU A 221 11.49 -17.84 11.84
CA LEU A 221 12.47 -18.28 12.84
C LEU A 221 12.17 -19.75 13.20
N GLN A 222 13.20 -20.60 13.16
CA GLN A 222 13.05 -22.03 13.37
C GLN A 222 13.16 -22.46 14.84
N ARG A 223 13.84 -21.64 15.65
CA ARG A 223 14.13 -21.98 17.05
C ARG A 223 13.85 -20.79 17.99
N PRO A 224 13.44 -21.09 19.24
CA PRO A 224 13.36 -20.07 20.28
C PRO A 224 14.71 -19.37 20.47
N GLY A 225 14.70 -18.04 20.58
CA GLY A 225 15.89 -17.20 20.78
C GLY A 225 16.62 -16.80 19.49
N GLU A 226 16.26 -17.33 18.34
CA GLU A 226 16.75 -16.79 17.06
C GLU A 226 16.21 -15.38 16.84
N THR A 227 17.04 -14.50 16.30
CA THR A 227 16.70 -13.11 16.00
C THR A 227 16.81 -12.78 14.50
N ARG A 228 17.34 -13.72 13.69
CA ARG A 228 17.54 -13.54 12.25
C ARG A 228 16.87 -14.66 11.48
N LEU A 229 16.16 -14.28 10.40
CA LEU A 229 15.60 -15.25 9.47
C LEU A 229 16.72 -15.93 8.68
N ALA A 230 16.65 -17.24 8.56
CA ALA A 230 17.48 -18.00 7.63
C ALA A 230 16.92 -17.82 6.20
N ILE A 231 17.36 -16.79 5.51
CA ILE A 231 17.02 -16.57 4.10
C ILE A 231 17.94 -17.48 3.28
N SER A 232 17.37 -18.56 2.73
CA SER A 232 18.08 -19.52 1.89
C SER A 232 17.63 -19.42 0.43
N GLY A 233 18.35 -20.07 -0.48
CA GLY A 233 17.90 -20.24 -1.86
C GLY A 233 16.54 -20.94 -1.96
N GLU A 234 16.19 -21.78 -0.98
CA GLU A 234 14.91 -22.49 -0.88
C GLU A 234 13.71 -21.58 -0.55
N SER A 235 13.94 -20.40 0.04
CA SER A 235 12.88 -19.42 0.30
C SER A 235 12.64 -18.46 -0.85
N ARG A 236 13.47 -18.52 -1.91
CA ARG A 236 13.38 -17.65 -3.08
C ARG A 236 12.90 -18.41 -4.31
N ASN A 237 12.38 -17.67 -5.29
CA ASN A 237 11.99 -18.22 -6.60
C ASN A 237 10.98 -19.38 -6.48
N ILE A 238 10.04 -19.28 -5.53
CA ILE A 238 9.02 -20.30 -5.29
C ILE A 238 7.89 -20.14 -6.30
N SER A 239 7.54 -21.21 -6.99
CA SER A 239 6.42 -21.24 -7.95
C SER A 239 5.12 -21.80 -7.35
N SER A 240 5.18 -22.49 -6.20
CA SER A 240 4.04 -23.14 -5.57
C SER A 240 4.18 -23.13 -4.06
N LEU A 241 3.07 -22.94 -3.35
CA LEU A 241 3.00 -22.93 -1.89
C LEU A 241 2.57 -24.29 -1.29
N GLY A 242 2.47 -25.36 -2.09
CA GLY A 242 2.01 -26.67 -1.61
C GLY A 242 2.84 -27.30 -0.48
N ALA A 243 4.11 -26.91 -0.34
CA ALA A 243 4.95 -27.33 0.81
C ALA A 243 4.62 -26.59 2.12
N PHE A 244 3.99 -25.43 2.04
CA PHE A 244 3.73 -24.54 3.18
C PHE A 244 2.28 -24.56 3.65
N ILE A 245 1.34 -24.64 2.73
CA ILE A 245 -0.10 -24.54 2.99
C ILE A 245 -0.87 -25.60 2.18
N GLU A 246 -2.18 -25.70 2.41
CA GLU A 246 -3.14 -26.40 1.55
C GLU A 246 -3.66 -25.41 0.50
N PRO A 247 -3.16 -25.43 -0.74
CA PRO A 247 -3.50 -24.41 -1.76
C PRO A 247 -5.00 -24.33 -2.08
N GLU A 248 -5.70 -25.48 -2.01
CA GLU A 248 -7.12 -25.61 -2.30
C GLU A 248 -8.01 -24.85 -1.28
N ALA A 249 -7.45 -24.48 -0.13
CA ALA A 249 -8.13 -23.65 0.86
C ALA A 249 -8.20 -22.16 0.46
N TYR A 250 -7.61 -21.78 -0.65
CA TYR A 250 -7.55 -20.42 -1.19
C TYR A 250 -8.09 -20.40 -2.62
N LEU A 251 -8.45 -19.20 -3.11
CA LEU A 251 -8.96 -19.06 -4.49
C LEU A 251 -7.89 -19.31 -5.55
N ALA A 252 -6.61 -19.22 -5.16
CA ALA A 252 -5.47 -19.45 -6.04
C ALA A 252 -4.27 -20.00 -5.24
N PRO A 253 -3.38 -20.81 -5.87
CA PRO A 253 -2.27 -21.48 -5.18
C PRO A 253 -1.03 -20.61 -5.00
N HIS A 254 -1.16 -19.28 -5.04
CA HIS A 254 -0.02 -18.35 -5.08
C HIS A 254 -0.19 -17.14 -4.15
N SER A 255 0.94 -16.46 -3.94
CA SER A 255 1.06 -15.14 -3.32
C SER A 255 2.03 -14.34 -4.19
N ASP A 256 1.50 -13.63 -5.18
CA ASP A 256 2.26 -13.12 -6.31
C ASP A 256 3.20 -11.97 -5.93
N ILE A 257 4.48 -12.07 -6.31
CA ILE A 257 5.50 -11.08 -6.01
C ILE A 257 5.20 -9.72 -6.66
N VAL A 258 4.66 -9.69 -7.89
CA VAL A 258 4.35 -8.45 -8.60
C VAL A 258 3.13 -7.77 -7.98
N ALA A 259 2.14 -8.57 -7.55
CA ALA A 259 1.01 -8.07 -6.81
C ALA A 259 1.44 -7.45 -5.46
N LEU A 260 2.36 -8.09 -4.72
CA LEU A 260 2.93 -7.52 -3.48
C LEU A 260 3.62 -6.19 -3.73
N MET A 261 4.50 -6.10 -4.73
CA MET A 261 5.19 -4.85 -5.10
C MET A 261 4.21 -3.73 -5.44
N THR A 262 3.13 -4.06 -6.15
CA THR A 262 2.07 -3.10 -6.50
C THR A 262 1.28 -2.66 -5.26
N LEU A 263 0.91 -3.59 -4.38
CA LEU A 263 0.18 -3.31 -3.13
C LEU A 263 0.98 -2.40 -2.18
N GLU A 264 2.29 -2.60 -2.07
CA GLU A 264 3.17 -1.75 -1.27
C GLU A 264 3.16 -0.30 -1.76
N HIS A 265 3.34 -0.11 -3.08
CA HIS A 265 3.31 1.22 -3.68
C HIS A 265 1.96 1.90 -3.46
N GLN A 266 0.85 1.22 -3.82
CA GLN A 266 -0.47 1.84 -3.74
C GLN A 266 -0.89 2.18 -2.30
N SER A 267 -0.52 1.35 -1.32
CA SER A 267 -0.86 1.58 0.09
C SER A 267 -0.34 2.93 0.57
N GLN A 268 0.94 3.20 0.36
CA GLN A 268 1.55 4.45 0.79
C GLN A 268 1.18 5.65 -0.10
N MET A 269 0.87 5.42 -1.37
CA MET A 269 0.36 6.46 -2.26
C MET A 269 -1.02 6.97 -1.83
N LEU A 270 -1.95 6.06 -1.51
CA LEU A 270 -3.29 6.41 -1.02
C LEU A 270 -3.24 7.15 0.32
N ASN A 271 -2.33 6.75 1.22
CA ASN A 271 -2.13 7.46 2.48
C ASN A 271 -1.67 8.91 2.27
N ARG A 272 -0.72 9.15 1.34
CA ARG A 272 -0.23 10.49 1.01
C ARG A 272 -1.29 11.38 0.39
N ILE A 273 -2.09 10.83 -0.53
CA ILE A 273 -3.24 11.53 -1.11
C ILE A 273 -4.21 11.97 -0.01
N THR A 274 -4.53 11.06 0.91
CA THR A 274 -5.43 11.33 2.04
C THR A 274 -4.84 12.40 2.95
N ARG A 275 -3.58 12.26 3.38
CA ARG A 275 -2.90 13.23 4.25
C ARG A 275 -2.92 14.62 3.65
N LEU A 276 -2.50 14.74 2.40
CA LEU A 276 -2.47 16.04 1.71
C LEU A 276 -3.86 16.70 1.65
N GLY A 277 -4.89 15.89 1.34
CA GLY A 277 -6.28 16.37 1.34
C GLY A 277 -6.78 16.80 2.73
N TRP A 278 -6.40 16.09 3.79
CA TRP A 278 -6.79 16.42 5.17
C TRP A 278 -6.07 17.67 5.69
N GLU A 279 -4.75 17.74 5.53
CA GLU A 279 -3.96 18.91 5.96
C GLU A 279 -4.47 20.21 5.30
N SER A 280 -4.80 20.13 4.00
CA SER A 280 -5.41 21.28 3.29
C SER A 280 -6.75 21.69 3.87
N ARG A 281 -7.63 20.73 4.22
CA ARG A 281 -8.94 21.02 4.84
C ARG A 281 -8.81 21.59 6.24
N LEU A 282 -7.77 21.19 6.97
CA LEU A 282 -7.42 21.73 8.29
C LEU A 282 -6.75 23.11 8.20
N GLY A 283 -6.56 23.68 7.00
CA GLY A 283 -5.92 24.97 6.79
C GLY A 283 -4.42 24.99 7.10
N ARG A 284 -3.77 23.85 7.15
CA ARG A 284 -2.34 23.70 7.45
C ARG A 284 -1.48 23.92 6.19
N PRO A 285 -0.19 24.30 6.32
CA PRO A 285 0.73 24.39 5.19
C PRO A 285 0.90 23.03 4.50
N ILE A 286 0.85 23.02 3.15
CA ILE A 286 0.88 21.79 2.36
C ILE A 286 2.05 21.69 1.37
N ASP A 287 2.93 22.70 1.29
CA ASP A 287 3.97 22.75 0.24
C ASP A 287 4.90 21.54 0.27
N THR A 288 5.40 21.16 1.46
CA THR A 288 6.26 19.98 1.64
C THR A 288 5.52 18.68 1.34
N LEU A 289 4.21 18.62 1.60
CA LEU A 289 3.39 17.44 1.32
C LEU A 289 3.07 17.32 -0.18
N VAL A 290 2.95 18.42 -0.89
CA VAL A 290 2.85 18.42 -2.37
C VAL A 290 4.13 17.86 -2.97
N ASP A 291 5.30 18.30 -2.49
CA ASP A 291 6.58 17.76 -2.92
C ASP A 291 6.70 16.26 -2.62
N ASP A 292 6.40 15.80 -1.38
CA ASP A 292 6.45 14.39 -1.01
C ASP A 292 5.50 13.54 -1.85
N LEU A 293 4.28 14.02 -2.12
CA LEU A 293 3.34 13.31 -2.98
C LEU A 293 3.87 13.17 -4.42
N VAL A 294 4.42 14.24 -5.00
CA VAL A 294 4.94 14.22 -6.38
C VAL A 294 6.20 13.36 -6.47
N GLU A 295 7.11 13.47 -5.51
CA GLU A 295 8.30 12.60 -5.41
C GLU A 295 7.90 11.12 -5.35
N TYR A 296 6.94 10.79 -4.50
CA TYR A 296 6.44 9.42 -4.36
C TYR A 296 5.69 8.94 -5.62
N ALA A 297 4.85 9.79 -6.20
CA ALA A 297 4.11 9.49 -7.43
C ALA A 297 5.04 9.26 -8.63
N LEU A 298 6.19 9.92 -8.68
CA LEU A 298 7.20 9.77 -9.73
C LEU A 298 8.29 8.75 -9.39
N PHE A 299 8.09 7.91 -8.37
CA PHE A 299 9.02 6.84 -7.96
C PHE A 299 10.42 7.32 -7.56
N SER A 300 10.52 8.53 -7.00
CA SER A 300 11.77 9.03 -6.46
C SER A 300 12.26 8.14 -5.31
N GLY A 301 13.51 7.67 -5.41
CA GLY A 301 14.09 6.76 -4.43
C GLY A 301 13.63 5.31 -4.55
N GLU A 302 12.99 4.91 -5.65
CA GLU A 302 12.65 3.51 -5.90
C GLU A 302 13.88 2.61 -5.80
N ALA A 303 13.75 1.51 -5.05
CA ALA A 303 14.79 0.51 -4.96
C ALA A 303 14.91 -0.23 -6.31
N ALA A 304 16.07 -0.10 -6.96
CA ALA A 304 16.32 -0.72 -8.26
C ALA A 304 16.24 -2.25 -8.18
N LEU A 305 15.65 -2.86 -9.21
CA LEU A 305 15.72 -4.30 -9.42
C LEU A 305 17.07 -4.64 -10.05
N THR A 306 17.80 -5.59 -9.46
CA THR A 306 19.12 -6.06 -9.96
C THR A 306 19.00 -7.32 -10.81
N ALA A 307 17.83 -7.94 -10.87
CA ALA A 307 17.46 -9.05 -11.75
C ALA A 307 15.96 -8.96 -12.09
N PRO A 308 15.53 -9.53 -13.22
CA PRO A 308 14.13 -9.54 -13.61
C PRO A 308 13.24 -10.23 -12.58
N VAL A 309 12.06 -9.65 -12.34
CA VAL A 309 11.01 -10.20 -11.48
C VAL A 309 9.88 -10.74 -12.34
N LYS A 310 9.35 -11.92 -11.99
CA LYS A 310 8.22 -12.54 -12.68
C LYS A 310 7.25 -13.13 -11.66
N GLY A 311 5.98 -12.76 -11.76
CA GLY A 311 4.88 -13.30 -10.96
C GLY A 311 4.42 -14.69 -11.42
N THR A 312 3.50 -15.27 -10.68
CA THR A 312 2.93 -16.61 -10.92
C THR A 312 1.42 -16.62 -11.14
N SER A 313 0.73 -15.49 -10.88
CA SER A 313 -0.74 -15.46 -10.82
C SER A 313 -1.43 -15.01 -12.12
N GLY A 314 -0.69 -14.48 -13.08
CA GLY A 314 -1.26 -13.74 -14.20
C GLY A 314 -1.62 -12.29 -13.84
N PHE A 315 -1.24 -11.81 -12.66
CA PHE A 315 -1.46 -10.42 -12.26
C PHE A 315 -0.78 -9.43 -13.22
N THR A 316 0.42 -9.77 -13.69
CA THR A 316 1.18 -8.96 -14.65
C THR A 316 0.39 -8.65 -15.94
N GLU A 317 -0.40 -9.60 -16.41
CA GLU A 317 -1.21 -9.48 -17.61
C GLU A 317 -2.59 -8.86 -17.33
N GLU A 318 -3.16 -9.13 -16.15
CA GLU A 318 -4.49 -8.68 -15.78
C GLU A 318 -4.50 -7.22 -15.31
N PHE A 319 -3.52 -6.81 -14.53
CA PHE A 319 -3.43 -5.48 -13.95
C PHE A 319 -3.51 -4.34 -14.98
N PRO A 320 -2.81 -4.34 -16.12
CA PRO A 320 -2.90 -3.30 -17.13
C PRO A 320 -4.07 -3.48 -18.12
N ARG A 321 -4.92 -4.52 -17.98
CA ARG A 321 -5.91 -4.89 -19.01
C ARG A 321 -6.92 -3.80 -19.30
N HIS A 322 -7.45 -3.17 -18.26
CA HIS A 322 -8.49 -2.14 -18.36
C HIS A 322 -7.96 -0.72 -18.18
N ALA A 323 -6.64 -0.58 -18.19
CA ALA A 323 -5.97 0.69 -17.95
C ALA A 323 -6.17 1.69 -19.12
N PRO A 324 -6.26 2.98 -18.82
CA PRO A 324 -6.25 4.00 -19.87
C PRO A 324 -4.98 3.91 -20.72
N ARG A 325 -5.15 4.04 -22.03
CA ARG A 325 -4.04 3.99 -22.99
C ARG A 325 -4.05 5.22 -23.90
N ASP A 326 -2.86 5.74 -24.15
CA ASP A 326 -2.68 6.78 -25.13
C ASP A 326 -2.78 6.24 -26.58
N PRO A 327 -2.79 7.10 -27.61
CA PRO A 327 -2.86 6.66 -29.03
C PRO A 327 -1.70 5.76 -29.47
N LYS A 328 -0.57 5.74 -28.71
CA LYS A 328 0.57 4.85 -28.92
C LYS A 328 0.46 3.54 -28.16
N GLY A 329 -0.67 3.27 -27.50
CA GLY A 329 -0.92 2.09 -26.69
C GLY A 329 -0.21 2.06 -25.33
N ARG A 330 0.41 3.18 -24.88
CA ARG A 330 1.13 3.28 -23.62
C ARG A 330 0.17 3.56 -22.45
N SER A 331 0.53 3.07 -21.25
CA SER A 331 -0.25 3.26 -20.03
C SER A 331 0.65 3.37 -18.82
N LEU A 332 0.24 4.13 -17.79
CA LEU A 332 0.94 4.16 -16.50
C LEU A 332 0.81 2.86 -15.70
N TYR A 333 -0.08 1.95 -16.10
CA TYR A 333 -0.17 0.59 -15.52
C TYR A 333 0.83 -0.39 -16.15
N ALA A 334 1.59 0.01 -17.17
CA ALA A 334 2.55 -0.86 -17.83
C ALA A 334 3.72 -1.16 -16.88
N LEU A 335 3.96 -2.46 -16.63
CA LEU A 335 5.04 -2.95 -15.78
C LEU A 335 6.36 -3.06 -16.60
N ASP A 336 7.49 -2.84 -15.93
CA ASP A 336 8.87 -3.09 -16.45
C ASP A 336 9.38 -4.42 -15.90
N LEU A 337 9.49 -4.53 -14.59
CA LEU A 337 9.91 -5.69 -13.82
C LEU A 337 11.35 -6.18 -14.11
N THR A 338 12.15 -5.39 -14.82
CA THR A 338 13.56 -5.69 -15.13
C THR A 338 14.50 -4.82 -14.33
N THR A 339 14.25 -3.52 -14.32
CA THR A 339 15.09 -2.52 -13.64
C THR A 339 14.30 -1.73 -12.57
N ARG A 340 12.98 -1.69 -12.69
CA ARG A 340 12.03 -0.98 -11.84
C ARG A 340 10.64 -1.65 -11.92
N ILE A 341 9.69 -1.19 -11.11
CA ILE A 341 8.35 -1.79 -11.09
C ILE A 341 7.57 -1.41 -12.35
N PHE A 342 7.46 -0.10 -12.65
CA PHE A 342 6.66 0.41 -13.76
C PHE A 342 7.52 0.92 -14.91
N ARG A 343 7.07 0.65 -16.13
CA ARG A 343 7.74 1.12 -17.35
C ARG A 343 7.82 2.63 -17.44
N TYR A 344 6.75 3.32 -17.05
CA TYR A 344 6.67 4.78 -16.97
C TYR A 344 6.56 5.14 -15.49
N PRO A 345 7.62 5.65 -14.86
CA PRO A 345 7.65 5.90 -13.42
C PRO A 345 6.77 7.09 -13.02
N CYS A 346 5.48 6.85 -13.11
CA CYS A 346 4.41 7.72 -12.61
C CYS A 346 3.27 6.83 -12.10
N SER A 347 2.82 7.08 -10.89
CA SER A 347 1.81 6.27 -10.22
C SER A 347 0.50 6.21 -11.00
N PHE A 348 0.00 5.00 -11.25
CA PHE A 348 -1.30 4.76 -11.83
C PHE A 348 -2.45 5.32 -10.97
N LEU A 349 -2.22 5.53 -9.67
CA LEU A 349 -3.21 6.10 -8.76
C LEU A 349 -3.57 7.56 -9.04
N ILE A 350 -2.89 8.21 -9.97
CA ILE A 350 -3.34 9.50 -10.52
C ILE A 350 -4.74 9.41 -11.16
N TYR A 351 -5.19 8.19 -11.55
CA TYR A 351 -6.53 7.94 -12.09
C TYR A 351 -7.55 7.56 -11.01
N SER A 352 -7.15 7.43 -9.76
CA SER A 352 -8.02 6.99 -8.67
C SER A 352 -9.03 8.05 -8.23
N GLU A 353 -10.19 7.59 -7.72
CA GLU A 353 -11.17 8.49 -7.09
C GLU A 353 -10.59 9.31 -5.93
N PRO A 354 -9.73 8.78 -5.03
CA PRO A 354 -9.07 9.58 -4.01
C PRO A 354 -8.21 10.71 -4.58
N TRP A 355 -7.49 10.49 -5.68
CA TRP A 355 -6.76 11.56 -6.36
C TRP A 355 -7.68 12.65 -6.88
N ASP A 356 -8.76 12.26 -7.54
CA ASP A 356 -9.75 13.22 -8.08
C ASP A 356 -10.55 13.93 -6.97
N GLY A 357 -10.70 13.28 -5.81
CA GLY A 357 -11.35 13.81 -4.62
C GLY A 357 -10.56 14.85 -3.83
N MET A 358 -9.28 15.06 -4.12
CA MET A 358 -8.51 16.15 -3.49
C MET A 358 -9.14 17.52 -3.78
N PRO A 359 -9.07 18.47 -2.82
CA PRO A 359 -9.53 19.84 -3.05
C PRO A 359 -8.92 20.46 -4.31
N ALA A 360 -9.70 21.24 -5.08
CA ALA A 360 -9.24 21.82 -6.34
C ALA A 360 -7.92 22.60 -6.21
N PRO A 361 -7.74 23.50 -5.20
CA PRO A 361 -6.48 24.22 -5.03
C PRO A 361 -5.27 23.32 -4.76
N VAL A 362 -5.50 22.17 -4.09
CA VAL A 362 -4.46 21.16 -3.85
C VAL A 362 -4.06 20.51 -5.17
N LYS A 363 -5.04 20.07 -5.97
CA LYS A 363 -4.77 19.46 -7.28
C LYS A 363 -4.02 20.39 -8.22
N GLU A 364 -4.38 21.68 -8.23
CA GLU A 364 -3.66 22.69 -9.03
C GLU A 364 -2.18 22.75 -8.66
N ARG A 365 -1.85 22.80 -7.35
CA ARG A 365 -0.47 22.79 -6.86
C ARG A 365 0.27 21.51 -7.21
N VAL A 366 -0.38 20.35 -7.02
CA VAL A 366 0.20 19.04 -7.38
C VAL A 366 0.47 18.96 -8.87
N TYR A 367 -0.47 19.39 -9.72
CA TYR A 367 -0.27 19.38 -11.16
C TYR A 367 0.79 20.39 -11.62
N ALA A 368 0.84 21.59 -11.03
CA ALA A 368 1.90 22.56 -11.32
C ALA A 368 3.29 21.96 -10.98
N ARG A 369 3.41 21.33 -9.81
CA ARG A 369 4.65 20.67 -9.39
C ARG A 369 5.03 19.51 -10.31
N LEU A 370 4.07 18.64 -10.63
CA LEU A 370 4.25 17.52 -11.55
C LEU A 370 4.66 18.00 -12.95
N GLY A 371 4.02 19.07 -13.47
CA GLY A 371 4.35 19.68 -14.74
C GLY A 371 5.77 20.24 -14.78
N ALA A 372 6.22 20.93 -13.72
CA ALA A 372 7.59 21.45 -13.61
C ALA A 372 8.64 20.32 -13.68
N VAL A 373 8.37 19.16 -13.04
CA VAL A 373 9.27 18.00 -13.13
C VAL A 373 9.24 17.40 -14.53
N LEU A 374 8.07 17.18 -15.11
CA LEU A 374 7.93 16.50 -16.40
C LEU A 374 8.40 17.33 -17.59
N SER A 375 8.32 18.66 -17.51
CA SER A 375 8.87 19.57 -18.52
C SER A 375 10.40 19.68 -18.48
N GLY A 376 11.03 19.24 -17.40
CA GLY A 376 12.47 19.42 -17.19
C GLY A 376 12.83 20.74 -16.52
N ALA A 377 11.87 21.56 -16.11
CA ALA A 377 12.15 22.79 -15.35
C ALA A 377 12.71 22.49 -13.95
N ASP A 378 12.43 21.30 -13.39
CA ASP A 378 13.06 20.79 -12.18
C ASP A 378 14.00 19.62 -12.50
N GLU A 379 15.31 19.88 -12.39
CA GLU A 379 16.39 18.89 -12.57
C GLU A 379 17.07 18.50 -11.26
N THR A 380 16.41 18.71 -10.12
CA THR A 380 16.99 18.35 -8.82
C THR A 380 17.35 16.86 -8.74
N ALA A 381 18.28 16.53 -7.84
CA ALA A 381 18.79 15.19 -7.66
C ALA A 381 17.69 14.13 -7.42
N LYS A 382 16.57 14.55 -6.84
CA LYS A 382 15.42 13.70 -6.53
C LYS A 382 14.78 13.05 -7.77
N PHE A 383 14.88 13.72 -8.94
CA PHE A 383 14.26 13.28 -10.20
C PHE A 383 15.26 12.83 -11.26
N ARG A 384 16.53 12.57 -10.89
CA ARG A 384 17.58 12.13 -11.84
C ARG A 384 17.30 10.76 -12.47
N HIS A 385 16.48 9.93 -11.81
CA HIS A 385 16.06 8.63 -12.34
C HIS A 385 15.11 8.76 -13.55
N LEU A 386 14.49 9.91 -13.76
CA LEU A 386 13.64 10.22 -14.91
C LEU A 386 14.48 10.69 -16.08
N THR A 387 14.64 9.85 -17.09
CA THR A 387 15.27 10.26 -18.34
C THR A 387 14.39 11.28 -19.09
N PRO A 388 14.94 12.07 -20.01
CA PRO A 388 14.13 12.93 -20.88
C PRO A 388 13.03 12.15 -21.63
N ALA A 389 13.32 10.90 -22.02
CA ALA A 389 12.35 10.02 -22.67
C ALA A 389 11.22 9.59 -21.72
N ASP A 390 11.52 9.29 -20.44
CA ASP A 390 10.52 8.99 -19.43
C ASP A 390 9.60 10.19 -19.18
N ARG A 391 10.18 11.39 -18.97
CA ARG A 391 9.43 12.64 -18.74
C ARG A 391 8.47 12.92 -19.89
N LYS A 392 8.95 12.87 -21.12
CA LYS A 392 8.15 13.06 -22.33
C LYS A 392 7.03 12.01 -22.44
N ALA A 393 7.36 10.73 -22.22
CA ALA A 393 6.37 9.66 -22.32
C ALA A 393 5.25 9.81 -21.28
N ILE A 394 5.60 10.09 -20.01
CA ILE A 394 4.63 10.32 -18.94
C ILE A 394 3.73 11.51 -19.26
N LEU A 395 4.32 12.64 -19.70
CA LEU A 395 3.56 13.83 -20.08
C LEU A 395 2.56 13.52 -21.21
N GLU A 396 3.02 12.87 -22.30
CA GLU A 396 2.15 12.49 -23.42
C GLU A 396 1.02 11.54 -22.98
N ILE A 397 1.32 10.54 -22.13
CA ILE A 397 0.31 9.62 -21.58
C ILE A 397 -0.73 10.40 -20.76
N LEU A 398 -0.29 11.27 -19.84
CA LEU A 398 -1.21 12.04 -19.01
C LEU A 398 -2.09 12.97 -19.82
N LEU A 399 -1.53 13.69 -20.80
CA LEU A 399 -2.30 14.57 -21.69
C LEU A 399 -3.38 13.82 -22.49
N ALA A 400 -3.09 12.59 -22.87
CA ALA A 400 -4.03 11.77 -23.65
C ALA A 400 -5.09 11.05 -22.79
N THR A 401 -4.79 10.76 -21.53
CA THR A 401 -5.60 9.80 -20.73
C THR A 401 -6.18 10.38 -19.45
N LYS A 402 -5.54 11.37 -18.82
CA LYS A 402 -6.02 11.98 -17.57
C LYS A 402 -6.97 13.13 -17.84
N LYS A 403 -8.21 12.98 -17.41
CA LYS A 403 -9.22 14.06 -17.45
C LYS A 403 -8.95 15.09 -16.35
N GLY A 404 -9.33 16.35 -16.61
CA GLY A 404 -9.28 17.41 -15.60
C GLY A 404 -7.87 17.96 -15.31
N LEU A 405 -6.92 17.75 -16.22
CA LEU A 405 -5.62 18.45 -16.15
C LEU A 405 -5.81 19.95 -16.38
N PRO A 406 -5.10 20.82 -15.63
CA PRO A 406 -5.10 22.26 -15.88
C PRO A 406 -4.61 22.57 -17.29
N ALA A 407 -5.16 23.63 -17.92
CA ALA A 407 -4.69 24.06 -19.23
C ALA A 407 -3.19 24.44 -19.27
N THR A 408 -2.64 24.85 -18.13
CA THR A 408 -1.22 25.14 -17.93
C THR A 408 -0.34 23.90 -17.90
N PHE A 409 -0.88 22.71 -17.66
CA PHE A 409 -0.11 21.47 -17.58
C PHE A 409 0.58 21.09 -18.91
N ALA A 410 0.03 21.54 -20.04
CA ALA A 410 0.56 21.29 -21.38
C ALA A 410 1.55 22.35 -21.87
N ARG A 411 1.69 23.48 -21.16
CA ARG A 411 2.58 24.56 -21.54
C ARG A 411 3.98 24.30 -20.99
N THR A 412 4.83 23.74 -21.82
CA THR A 412 6.28 23.85 -21.70
C THR A 412 6.67 25.14 -22.43
N ASP A 413 6.59 26.27 -21.74
CA ASP A 413 7.20 27.51 -22.23
C ASP A 413 8.73 27.42 -22.02
#